data_c2f1b7590931f1b05f5df8d6c91406e5
#
_entry.id   c2f1b7590931f1b05f5df8d6c91406e5
#
_cell.length_a   1.000
_cell.length_b   1.000
_cell.length_c   1.000
_cell.angle_alpha   90.00
_cell.angle_beta   90.00
_cell.angle_gamma   90.00
#
_symmetry.space_group_name_H-M   'P 1'
#
loop_
_entity.id
_entity.type
_entity.pdbx_description
1 polymer ?
#
loop_
_entity_poly.entity_id
_entity_poly.type
_entity_poly.pdbx_seq_one_letter_code
_entity_poly.pdbx_strand_id
1 'polypeptide(L)'
;EPIGVIVPMRNEAENVEGLVATLAAQEGLFHFYLLDDNSEDQTFELLQRFTGSDSRFTVIKGAALNDKWIGKTWALQQLFDASNEEILVSIDADVRLSNDAINKAVSALNTARLDFVSPYPRQIAQSFAERLIQPLLQWSWLTTVPLRYAESSGQKSMAVANGQFFVVRRSALASIGGYQSVKHAVIDDVFLARELITKGSSGTVINGAAIAQTHMYGSWSEIKAGYGKSLNTAFGSVFGAFFVVTFLFMTSVAPLIVGLFGNPYGWLGFAAIVGTRMLSAIKSRGNVLDSVLHPISVLALIYLIVYSYLRRGRIQWKGRTV
;
A
#
# COMPACT_ATOMS: atom_id res chain seq x y z
N GLU A 1 4.47 -25.55 -7.27
CA GLU A 1 4.93 -24.70 -8.40
C GLU A 1 5.75 -23.56 -7.87
N PRO A 2 6.79 -23.10 -8.58
CA PRO A 2 7.60 -21.96 -8.14
C PRO A 2 6.79 -20.68 -8.15
N ILE A 3 7.09 -19.78 -7.20
CA ILE A 3 6.46 -18.48 -7.04
C ILE A 3 7.50 -17.40 -7.37
N GLY A 4 7.15 -16.49 -8.27
CA GLY A 4 7.98 -15.34 -8.60
C GLY A 4 7.72 -14.17 -7.64
N VAL A 5 8.76 -13.68 -6.99
CA VAL A 5 8.70 -12.49 -6.13
C VAL A 5 9.39 -11.34 -6.84
N ILE A 6 8.67 -10.26 -7.08
CA ILE A 6 9.14 -9.10 -7.85
C ILE A 6 9.24 -7.87 -6.95
N VAL A 7 10.39 -7.21 -6.95
CA VAL A 7 10.66 -6.05 -6.09
C VAL A 7 11.28 -4.92 -6.91
N PRO A 8 10.54 -3.85 -7.19
CA PRO A 8 11.09 -2.65 -7.80
C PRO A 8 11.78 -1.80 -6.74
N MET A 9 13.00 -1.34 -7.02
CA MET A 9 13.80 -0.55 -6.09
C MET A 9 14.38 0.69 -6.76
N ARG A 10 14.32 1.82 -6.09
CA ARG A 10 14.99 3.06 -6.49
C ARG A 10 15.37 3.88 -5.27
N ASN A 11 16.67 4.13 -5.10
CA ASN A 11 17.22 4.85 -3.94
C ASN A 11 16.70 4.23 -2.62
N GLU A 12 16.98 2.93 -2.45
CA GLU A 12 16.55 2.09 -1.33
C GLU A 12 17.74 1.46 -0.59
N ALA A 13 18.93 2.06 -0.66
CA ALA A 13 20.14 1.50 -0.06
C ALA A 13 19.96 1.07 1.40
N GLU A 14 19.21 1.84 2.19
CA GLU A 14 18.92 1.54 3.59
C GLU A 14 18.03 0.29 3.78
N ASN A 15 17.26 -0.09 2.76
CA ASN A 15 16.31 -1.18 2.82
C ASN A 15 16.85 -2.51 2.31
N VAL A 16 17.90 -2.50 1.48
CA VAL A 16 18.41 -3.68 0.76
C VAL A 16 18.73 -4.85 1.70
N GLU A 17 19.56 -4.61 2.72
CA GLU A 17 20.00 -5.67 3.64
C GLU A 17 18.81 -6.34 4.34
N GLY A 18 17.96 -5.54 4.96
CA GLY A 18 16.81 -6.07 5.69
C GLY A 18 15.78 -6.76 4.79
N LEU A 19 15.57 -6.27 3.55
CA LEU A 19 14.71 -6.90 2.58
C LEU A 19 15.28 -8.26 2.14
N VAL A 20 16.52 -8.29 1.67
CA VAL A 20 17.16 -9.54 1.20
C VAL A 20 17.18 -10.58 2.31
N ALA A 21 17.47 -10.20 3.56
CA ALA A 21 17.44 -11.10 4.69
C ALA A 21 16.06 -11.75 4.89
N THR A 22 14.95 -10.97 4.79
CA THR A 22 13.60 -11.55 4.95
C THR A 22 13.17 -12.38 3.76
N LEU A 23 13.62 -12.08 2.54
CA LEU A 23 13.38 -12.89 1.35
C LEU A 23 14.17 -14.21 1.38
N ALA A 24 15.44 -14.16 1.75
CA ALA A 24 16.29 -15.34 1.87
C ALA A 24 15.77 -16.33 2.92
N ALA A 25 15.11 -15.82 3.97
CA ALA A 25 14.51 -16.62 5.04
C ALA A 25 13.16 -17.27 4.64
N GLN A 26 12.60 -16.97 3.47
CA GLN A 26 11.38 -17.64 3.03
C GLN A 26 11.63 -19.10 2.70
N GLU A 27 10.75 -19.98 3.19
CA GLU A 27 10.81 -21.43 2.97
C GLU A 27 9.90 -21.83 1.81
N GLY A 28 10.46 -22.36 0.72
CA GLY A 28 9.70 -22.79 -0.45
C GLY A 28 10.46 -22.65 -1.76
N LEU A 29 9.76 -22.90 -2.86
CA LEU A 29 10.29 -22.75 -4.21
C LEU A 29 10.01 -21.31 -4.70
N PHE A 30 10.94 -20.41 -4.41
CA PHE A 30 10.85 -19.01 -4.78
C PHE A 30 11.94 -18.61 -5.77
N HIS A 31 11.57 -17.71 -6.67
CA HIS A 31 12.50 -16.96 -7.50
C HIS A 31 12.31 -15.47 -7.22
N PHE A 32 13.36 -14.81 -6.75
CA PHE A 32 13.33 -13.40 -6.35
C PHE A 32 13.95 -12.54 -7.46
N TYR A 33 13.14 -11.69 -8.08
CA TYR A 33 13.56 -10.73 -9.09
C TYR A 33 13.64 -9.34 -8.45
N LEU A 34 14.84 -8.82 -8.26
CA LEU A 34 15.09 -7.51 -7.68
C LEU A 34 15.56 -6.56 -8.77
N LEU A 35 14.79 -5.51 -9.06
CA LEU A 35 15.13 -4.56 -10.12
C LEU A 35 15.53 -3.22 -9.54
N ASP A 36 16.75 -2.78 -9.84
CA ASP A 36 17.21 -1.43 -9.58
C ASP A 36 16.76 -0.49 -10.71
N ASP A 37 15.82 0.42 -10.42
CA ASP A 37 15.30 1.41 -11.37
C ASP A 37 16.23 2.63 -11.46
N ASN A 38 17.48 2.40 -11.87
CA ASN A 38 18.51 3.43 -12.07
C ASN A 38 18.69 4.30 -10.81
N SER A 39 18.99 3.68 -9.68
CA SER A 39 19.30 4.38 -8.43
C SER A 39 20.56 5.25 -8.56
N GLU A 40 20.59 6.31 -7.77
CA GLU A 40 21.72 7.26 -7.67
C GLU A 40 22.54 7.04 -6.39
N ASP A 41 22.06 6.14 -5.52
CA ASP A 41 22.72 5.69 -4.29
C ASP A 41 23.36 4.30 -4.49
N GLN A 42 23.76 3.65 -3.40
CA GLN A 42 24.41 2.33 -3.41
C GLN A 42 23.44 1.15 -3.54
N THR A 43 22.16 1.37 -3.95
CA THR A 43 21.15 0.31 -4.00
C THR A 43 21.62 -0.88 -4.85
N PHE A 44 22.11 -0.64 -6.06
CA PHE A 44 22.49 -1.72 -7.00
C PHE A 44 23.69 -2.54 -6.47
N GLU A 45 24.73 -1.87 -5.96
CA GLU A 45 25.92 -2.52 -5.41
C GLU A 45 25.57 -3.36 -4.17
N LEU A 46 24.70 -2.85 -3.30
CA LEU A 46 24.23 -3.57 -2.13
C LEU A 46 23.39 -4.78 -2.51
N LEU A 47 22.51 -4.67 -3.53
CA LEU A 47 21.77 -5.81 -4.06
C LEU A 47 22.71 -6.92 -4.51
N GLN A 48 23.71 -6.62 -5.34
CA GLN A 48 24.70 -7.60 -5.78
C GLN A 48 25.45 -8.23 -4.60
N ARG A 49 25.81 -7.43 -3.60
CA ARG A 49 26.53 -7.90 -2.43
C ARG A 49 25.71 -8.82 -1.54
N PHE A 50 24.45 -8.45 -1.22
CA PHE A 50 23.63 -9.19 -0.26
C PHE A 50 22.92 -10.41 -0.87
N THR A 51 22.64 -10.43 -2.17
CA THR A 51 22.11 -11.61 -2.85
C THR A 51 23.20 -12.65 -3.11
N GLY A 52 24.42 -12.21 -3.29
CA GLY A 52 25.63 -13.05 -3.34
C GLY A 52 25.52 -14.22 -4.32
N SER A 53 25.72 -15.45 -3.78
CA SER A 53 25.67 -16.70 -4.52
C SER A 53 24.34 -17.46 -4.38
N ASP A 54 23.32 -16.87 -3.77
CA ASP A 54 22.00 -17.53 -3.65
C ASP A 54 21.30 -17.49 -5.02
N SER A 55 21.25 -18.65 -5.68
CA SER A 55 20.70 -18.80 -7.03
C SER A 55 19.21 -18.51 -7.15
N ARG A 56 18.51 -18.33 -6.03
CA ARG A 56 17.10 -17.91 -6.05
C ARG A 56 16.93 -16.45 -6.44
N PHE A 57 17.99 -15.62 -6.36
CA PHE A 57 17.95 -14.20 -6.65
C PHE A 57 18.43 -13.87 -8.04
N THR A 58 17.66 -13.06 -8.75
CA THR A 58 18.04 -12.42 -10.02
C THR A 58 18.00 -10.91 -9.81
N VAL A 59 19.18 -10.27 -9.84
CA VAL A 59 19.30 -8.81 -9.76
C VAL A 59 19.31 -8.23 -11.17
N ILE A 60 18.40 -7.32 -11.46
CA ILE A 60 18.19 -6.70 -12.77
C ILE A 60 18.51 -5.21 -12.67
N LYS A 61 19.32 -4.71 -13.58
CA LYS A 61 19.47 -3.28 -13.80
C LYS A 61 18.38 -2.82 -14.77
N GLY A 62 17.48 -1.98 -14.29
CA GLY A 62 16.33 -1.51 -15.05
C GLY A 62 16.74 -0.68 -16.28
N ALA A 63 15.98 -0.81 -17.34
CA ALA A 63 16.11 0.06 -18.52
C ALA A 63 15.71 1.50 -18.16
N ALA A 64 16.19 2.47 -18.91
CA ALA A 64 15.84 3.87 -18.74
C ALA A 64 14.32 4.06 -18.73
N LEU A 65 13.85 5.02 -17.90
CA LEU A 65 12.43 5.32 -17.82
C LEU A 65 11.89 5.72 -19.20
N ASN A 66 10.83 5.05 -19.60
CA ASN A 66 10.09 5.42 -20.80
C ASN A 66 9.20 6.65 -20.50
N ASP A 67 9.21 7.68 -21.34
CA ASP A 67 8.50 8.95 -21.18
C ASP A 67 6.98 8.79 -20.94
N LYS A 68 6.42 7.64 -21.30
CA LYS A 68 5.00 7.32 -21.15
C LYS A 68 4.68 6.53 -19.88
N TRP A 69 5.62 6.42 -18.93
CA TRP A 69 5.46 5.61 -17.73
C TRP A 69 5.84 6.37 -16.46
N ILE A 70 5.25 5.97 -15.33
CA ILE A 70 5.77 6.31 -14.00
C ILE A 70 6.83 5.29 -13.61
N GLY A 71 7.87 5.70 -12.88
CA GLY A 71 9.03 4.86 -12.59
C GLY A 71 8.68 3.51 -11.96
N LYS A 72 7.82 3.49 -10.91
CA LYS A 72 7.45 2.24 -10.22
C LYS A 72 6.73 1.27 -11.16
N THR A 73 5.75 1.74 -11.92
CA THR A 73 4.99 0.88 -12.85
C THR A 73 5.84 0.40 -14.03
N TRP A 74 6.83 1.20 -14.47
CA TRP A 74 7.80 0.78 -15.46
C TRP A 74 8.72 -0.33 -14.93
N ALA A 75 9.22 -0.19 -13.71
CA ALA A 75 10.04 -1.21 -13.07
C ALA A 75 9.24 -2.52 -12.86
N LEU A 76 7.98 -2.42 -12.43
CA LEU A 76 7.10 -3.58 -12.27
C LEU A 76 6.79 -4.26 -13.60
N GLN A 77 6.63 -3.51 -14.69
CA GLN A 77 6.45 -4.11 -16.03
C GLN A 77 7.68 -4.91 -16.46
N GLN A 78 8.88 -4.35 -16.29
CA GLN A 78 10.11 -5.06 -16.61
C GLN A 78 10.28 -6.35 -15.78
N LEU A 79 9.89 -6.30 -14.50
CA LEU A 79 9.89 -7.47 -13.61
C LEU A 79 8.87 -8.53 -14.05
N PHE A 80 7.67 -8.10 -14.46
CA PHE A 80 6.67 -8.99 -15.03
C PHE A 80 7.16 -9.68 -16.31
N ASP A 81 7.83 -8.94 -17.19
CA ASP A 81 8.36 -9.48 -18.45
C ASP A 81 9.55 -10.43 -18.21
N ALA A 82 10.35 -10.21 -17.18
CA ALA A 82 11.48 -11.04 -16.80
C ALA A 82 11.10 -12.32 -16.05
N SER A 83 9.94 -12.36 -15.42
CA SER A 83 9.45 -13.51 -14.63
C SER A 83 8.57 -14.43 -15.48
N ASN A 84 8.43 -15.70 -15.10
CA ASN A 84 7.60 -16.68 -15.82
C ASN A 84 6.68 -17.51 -14.91
N GLU A 85 6.76 -17.32 -13.61
CA GLU A 85 6.02 -18.08 -12.60
C GLU A 85 4.51 -17.80 -12.69
N GLU A 86 3.69 -18.80 -12.37
CA GLU A 86 2.23 -18.70 -12.43
C GLU A 86 1.64 -17.76 -11.38
N ILE A 87 2.29 -17.67 -10.23
CA ILE A 87 1.93 -16.73 -9.16
C ILE A 87 3.06 -15.72 -9.00
N LEU A 88 2.70 -14.46 -9.06
CA LEU A 88 3.60 -13.33 -8.82
C LEU A 88 3.26 -12.64 -7.51
N VAL A 89 4.30 -12.30 -6.76
CA VAL A 89 4.23 -11.58 -5.50
C VAL A 89 5.02 -10.29 -5.64
N SER A 90 4.35 -9.16 -5.71
CA SER A 90 5.00 -7.84 -5.69
C SER A 90 5.16 -7.38 -4.26
N ILE A 91 6.36 -6.91 -3.90
CA ILE A 91 6.70 -6.42 -2.57
C ILE A 91 7.46 -5.09 -2.70
N ASP A 92 7.11 -4.10 -1.88
CA ASP A 92 7.89 -2.86 -1.79
C ASP A 92 9.17 -3.08 -0.95
N ALA A 93 10.21 -2.31 -1.21
CA ALA A 93 11.53 -2.48 -0.61
C ALA A 93 11.58 -2.28 0.92
N ASP A 94 10.65 -1.51 1.45
CA ASP A 94 10.52 -1.22 2.89
C ASP A 94 9.73 -2.27 3.67
N VAL A 95 9.22 -3.31 3.01
CA VAL A 95 8.47 -4.40 3.65
C VAL A 95 9.43 -5.43 4.26
N ARG A 96 9.07 -5.91 5.45
CA ARG A 96 9.75 -7.02 6.14
C ARG A 96 8.74 -8.13 6.39
N LEU A 97 9.08 -9.32 5.95
CA LEU A 97 8.23 -10.51 5.95
C LEU A 97 8.56 -11.45 7.12
N SER A 98 7.57 -12.16 7.66
CA SER A 98 7.84 -13.38 8.44
C SER A 98 8.24 -14.52 7.50
N ASN A 99 8.91 -15.55 8.02
CA ASN A 99 9.49 -16.65 7.22
C ASN A 99 8.45 -17.41 6.38
N ASP A 100 7.19 -17.38 6.77
CA ASP A 100 6.07 -18.06 6.11
C ASP A 100 5.10 -17.13 5.39
N ALA A 101 5.44 -15.84 5.27
CA ALA A 101 4.54 -14.80 4.78
C ALA A 101 4.01 -15.06 3.38
N ILE A 102 4.91 -15.40 2.44
CA ILE A 102 4.55 -15.64 1.04
C ILE A 102 3.64 -16.87 0.95
N ASN A 103 4.00 -17.97 1.62
CA ASN A 103 3.19 -19.19 1.63
C ASN A 103 1.79 -18.95 2.19
N LYS A 104 1.66 -18.17 3.27
CA LYS A 104 0.35 -17.81 3.84
C LYS A 104 -0.48 -16.96 2.90
N ALA A 105 0.13 -15.99 2.22
CA ALA A 105 -0.55 -15.13 1.27
C ALA A 105 -1.04 -15.93 0.04
N VAL A 106 -0.20 -16.81 -0.50
CA VAL A 106 -0.56 -17.68 -1.63
C VAL A 106 -1.60 -18.73 -1.21
N SER A 107 -1.50 -19.27 0.00
CA SER A 107 -2.53 -20.17 0.54
C SER A 107 -3.89 -19.46 0.66
N ALA A 108 -3.92 -18.19 1.08
CA ALA A 108 -5.15 -17.41 1.14
C ALA A 108 -5.74 -17.20 -0.27
N LEU A 109 -4.92 -16.85 -1.27
CA LEU A 109 -5.31 -16.74 -2.67
C LEU A 109 -5.98 -18.03 -3.17
N ASN A 110 -5.32 -19.17 -2.94
CA ASN A 110 -5.77 -20.48 -3.45
C ASN A 110 -7.03 -20.97 -2.72
N THR A 111 -7.07 -20.85 -1.39
CA THR A 111 -8.21 -21.30 -0.58
C THR A 111 -9.48 -20.52 -0.92
N ALA A 112 -9.36 -19.21 -1.12
CA ALA A 112 -10.47 -18.35 -1.51
C ALA A 112 -10.78 -18.42 -3.03
N ARG A 113 -9.95 -19.12 -3.82
CA ARG A 113 -10.05 -19.22 -5.29
C ARG A 113 -10.08 -17.85 -5.96
N LEU A 114 -9.23 -16.94 -5.47
CA LEU A 114 -9.12 -15.58 -6.00
C LEU A 114 -8.01 -15.50 -7.06
N ASP A 115 -8.07 -14.45 -7.87
CA ASP A 115 -7.06 -14.11 -8.87
C ASP A 115 -5.98 -13.20 -8.29
N PHE A 116 -6.33 -12.38 -7.27
CA PHE A 116 -5.37 -11.61 -6.51
C PHE A 116 -5.77 -11.44 -5.04
N VAL A 117 -4.78 -11.28 -4.18
CA VAL A 117 -4.96 -10.82 -2.80
C VAL A 117 -3.89 -9.79 -2.46
N SER A 118 -4.27 -8.81 -1.64
CA SER A 118 -3.35 -7.78 -1.16
C SER A 118 -3.28 -7.85 0.37
N PRO A 119 -2.29 -8.57 0.93
CA PRO A 119 -2.06 -8.57 2.37
C PRO A 119 -1.61 -7.19 2.84
N TYR A 120 -2.42 -6.52 3.66
CA TYR A 120 -2.08 -5.20 4.20
C TYR A 120 -1.09 -5.35 5.35
N PRO A 121 0.19 -4.90 5.21
CA PRO A 121 1.21 -5.06 6.25
C PRO A 121 0.90 -4.22 7.49
N ARG A 122 1.45 -4.64 8.64
CA ARG A 122 1.49 -3.79 9.82
C ARG A 122 2.28 -2.52 9.52
N GLN A 123 1.66 -1.36 9.71
CA GLN A 123 2.33 -0.07 9.58
C GLN A 123 3.05 0.25 10.89
N ILE A 124 4.36 0.29 10.88
CA ILE A 124 5.16 0.73 12.02
C ILE A 124 5.07 2.25 12.08
N ALA A 125 4.63 2.76 13.23
CA ALA A 125 4.48 4.18 13.48
C ALA A 125 5.21 4.53 14.79
N GLN A 126 6.37 5.18 14.70
CA GLN A 126 7.23 5.49 15.82
C GLN A 126 7.04 6.94 16.29
N SER A 127 7.14 7.90 15.38
CA SER A 127 6.92 9.31 15.70
C SER A 127 5.45 9.63 15.93
N PHE A 128 5.18 10.72 16.63
CA PHE A 128 3.82 11.18 16.88
C PHE A 128 3.03 11.44 15.57
N ALA A 129 3.69 11.99 14.56
CA ALA A 129 3.09 12.25 13.26
C ALA A 129 2.65 10.95 12.54
N GLU A 130 3.50 9.93 12.56
CA GLU A 130 3.17 8.61 12.02
C GLU A 130 1.97 7.99 12.76
N ARG A 131 1.97 8.03 14.10
CA ARG A 131 0.89 7.50 14.94
C ARG A 131 -0.46 8.16 14.68
N LEU A 132 -0.46 9.43 14.27
CA LEU A 132 -1.67 10.14 13.86
C LEU A 132 -2.17 9.66 12.49
N ILE A 133 -1.29 9.57 11.49
CA ILE A 133 -1.68 9.45 10.06
C ILE A 133 -1.69 8.02 9.55
N GLN A 134 -0.62 7.26 9.78
CA GLN A 134 -0.46 5.92 9.18
C GLN A 134 -1.63 4.96 9.41
N PRO A 135 -2.19 4.86 10.64
CA PRO A 135 -3.29 3.95 10.88
C PRO A 135 -4.63 4.39 10.26
N LEU A 136 -4.76 5.64 9.76
CA LEU A 136 -6.02 6.13 9.18
C LEU A 136 -6.38 5.45 7.87
N LEU A 137 -5.38 5.08 7.06
CA LEU A 137 -5.64 4.42 5.78
C LEU A 137 -6.33 3.08 6.00
N GLN A 138 -5.78 2.24 6.89
CA GLN A 138 -6.39 0.96 7.21
C GLN A 138 -7.76 1.12 7.89
N TRP A 139 -7.88 2.07 8.83
CA TRP A 139 -9.15 2.38 9.46
C TRP A 139 -10.21 2.78 8.43
N SER A 140 -9.85 3.61 7.44
CA SER A 140 -10.80 4.13 6.46
C SER A 140 -11.49 3.00 5.68
N TRP A 141 -10.74 2.08 5.06
CA TRP A 141 -11.36 1.01 4.30
C TRP A 141 -12.01 -0.07 5.16
N LEU A 142 -11.50 -0.35 6.37
CA LEU A 142 -12.14 -1.27 7.31
C LEU A 142 -13.51 -0.78 7.77
N THR A 143 -13.74 0.53 7.83
CA THR A 143 -14.99 1.12 8.31
C THR A 143 -15.96 1.51 7.18
N THR A 144 -15.46 1.74 5.96
CA THR A 144 -16.29 2.26 4.86
C THR A 144 -16.55 1.25 3.76
N VAL A 145 -15.72 0.21 3.63
CA VAL A 145 -15.86 -0.78 2.56
C VAL A 145 -16.38 -2.11 3.13
N PRO A 146 -17.58 -2.57 2.72
CA PRO A 146 -18.08 -3.89 3.07
C PRO A 146 -17.34 -4.96 2.25
N LEU A 147 -16.14 -5.37 2.70
CA LEU A 147 -15.19 -6.17 1.93
C LEU A 147 -15.79 -7.45 1.33
N ARG A 148 -16.63 -8.18 2.08
CA ARG A 148 -17.29 -9.40 1.57
C ARG A 148 -18.21 -9.11 0.39
N TYR A 149 -18.95 -8.00 0.47
CA TYR A 149 -19.81 -7.56 -0.63
C TYR A 149 -18.96 -7.03 -1.79
N ALA A 150 -17.91 -6.27 -1.53
CA ALA A 150 -16.98 -5.78 -2.55
C ALA A 150 -16.37 -6.94 -3.36
N GLU A 151 -15.92 -7.99 -2.69
CA GLU A 151 -15.37 -9.20 -3.29
C GLU A 151 -16.39 -9.94 -4.18
N SER A 152 -17.62 -10.12 -3.69
CA SER A 152 -18.66 -10.86 -4.44
C SER A 152 -19.34 -10.05 -5.54
N SER A 153 -19.39 -8.73 -5.41
CA SER A 153 -20.11 -7.85 -6.34
C SER A 153 -19.36 -7.53 -7.64
N GLY A 154 -18.03 -7.72 -7.67
CA GLY A 154 -17.18 -7.30 -8.78
C GLY A 154 -17.20 -5.80 -9.06
N GLN A 155 -17.58 -4.97 -8.07
CA GLN A 155 -17.66 -3.51 -8.25
C GLN A 155 -16.30 -2.87 -8.07
N LYS A 156 -15.71 -2.39 -9.16
CA LYS A 156 -14.41 -1.70 -9.17
C LYS A 156 -14.32 -0.47 -8.26
N SER A 157 -15.46 0.17 -7.97
CA SER A 157 -15.51 1.33 -7.05
C SER A 157 -15.20 0.97 -5.60
N MET A 158 -15.37 -0.31 -5.24
CA MET A 158 -15.08 -0.86 -3.91
C MET A 158 -13.73 -1.57 -3.84
N ALA A 159 -12.93 -1.52 -4.91
CA ALA A 159 -11.60 -2.13 -4.93
C ALA A 159 -10.69 -1.47 -3.88
N VAL A 160 -10.13 -2.29 -3.01
CA VAL A 160 -9.11 -1.91 -2.02
C VAL A 160 -7.89 -2.78 -2.26
N ALA A 161 -6.75 -2.16 -2.37
CA ALA A 161 -5.46 -2.84 -2.48
C ALA A 161 -4.37 -2.01 -1.81
N ASN A 162 -3.26 -2.64 -1.50
CA ASN A 162 -2.05 -2.02 -1.00
C ASN A 162 -0.85 -2.63 -1.76
N GLY A 163 -0.12 -1.80 -2.48
CA GLY A 163 1.00 -2.21 -3.32
C GLY A 163 2.23 -2.70 -2.56
N GLN A 164 2.27 -2.54 -1.24
CA GLN A 164 3.39 -2.98 -0.41
C GLN A 164 3.53 -4.51 -0.38
N PHE A 165 2.41 -5.23 -0.51
CA PHE A 165 2.39 -6.68 -0.64
C PHE A 165 1.17 -7.07 -1.48
N PHE A 166 1.41 -7.54 -2.70
CA PHE A 166 0.36 -7.88 -3.65
C PHE A 166 0.66 -9.22 -4.31
N VAL A 167 -0.27 -10.16 -4.22
CA VAL A 167 -0.17 -11.51 -4.80
C VAL A 167 -1.18 -11.62 -5.93
N VAL A 168 -0.75 -12.06 -7.09
CA VAL A 168 -1.61 -12.14 -8.28
C VAL A 168 -1.28 -13.35 -9.14
N ARG A 169 -2.30 -13.98 -9.73
CA ARG A 169 -2.09 -14.97 -10.79
C ARG A 169 -1.57 -14.29 -12.04
N ARG A 170 -0.49 -14.82 -12.60
CA ARG A 170 0.10 -14.28 -13.84
C ARG A 170 -0.91 -14.17 -14.97
N SER A 171 -1.79 -15.15 -15.12
CA SER A 171 -2.85 -15.13 -16.15
C SER A 171 -3.79 -13.94 -16.01
N ALA A 172 -4.18 -13.61 -14.78
CA ALA A 172 -5.02 -12.43 -14.52
C ALA A 172 -4.27 -11.13 -14.86
N LEU A 173 -3.01 -11.00 -14.42
CA LEU A 173 -2.19 -9.83 -14.73
C LEU A 173 -1.93 -9.70 -16.24
N ALA A 174 -1.65 -10.81 -16.95
CA ALA A 174 -1.48 -10.82 -18.39
C ALA A 174 -2.75 -10.40 -19.15
N SER A 175 -3.95 -10.74 -18.63
CA SER A 175 -5.23 -10.37 -19.26
C SER A 175 -5.46 -8.87 -19.38
N ILE A 176 -4.78 -8.07 -18.55
CA ILE A 176 -4.82 -6.60 -18.59
C ILE A 176 -3.56 -5.98 -19.23
N GLY A 177 -2.66 -6.82 -19.80
CA GLY A 177 -1.40 -6.39 -20.39
C GLY A 177 -0.30 -6.05 -19.38
N GLY A 178 -0.31 -6.70 -18.22
CA GLY A 178 0.64 -6.43 -17.14
C GLY A 178 0.36 -5.09 -16.48
N TYR A 179 1.43 -4.37 -16.15
CA TYR A 179 1.34 -3.03 -15.55
C TYR A 179 1.11 -1.90 -16.56
N GLN A 180 1.07 -2.22 -17.88
CA GLN A 180 0.80 -1.24 -18.93
C GLN A 180 -0.57 -0.56 -18.76
N SER A 181 -1.56 -1.29 -18.23
CA SER A 181 -2.90 -0.74 -17.96
C SER A 181 -2.89 0.40 -16.94
N VAL A 182 -1.89 0.42 -16.06
CA VAL A 182 -1.76 1.40 -14.95
C VAL A 182 -0.49 2.27 -15.05
N LYS A 183 0.13 2.34 -16.23
CA LYS A 183 1.42 3.00 -16.46
C LYS A 183 1.52 4.46 -16.00
N HIS A 184 0.39 5.16 -15.88
CA HIS A 184 0.30 6.55 -15.42
C HIS A 184 -0.28 6.69 -14.02
N ALA A 185 -0.57 5.58 -13.33
CA ALA A 185 -1.24 5.62 -12.04
C ALA A 185 -0.23 5.91 -10.90
N VAL A 186 -0.49 6.96 -10.15
CA VAL A 186 0.27 7.29 -8.92
C VAL A 186 -0.09 6.33 -7.78
N ILE A 187 -1.35 5.88 -7.75
CA ILE A 187 -1.87 4.86 -6.83
C ILE A 187 -2.05 3.57 -7.65
N ASP A 188 -0.91 2.99 -8.03
CA ASP A 188 -0.84 1.86 -8.95
C ASP A 188 -1.61 0.64 -8.47
N ASP A 189 -1.57 0.34 -7.18
CA ASP A 189 -2.20 -0.80 -6.53
C ASP A 189 -3.73 -0.81 -6.64
N VAL A 190 -4.39 0.29 -6.27
CA VAL A 190 -5.85 0.41 -6.35
C VAL A 190 -6.32 0.42 -7.81
N PHE A 191 -5.59 1.10 -8.70
CA PHE A 191 -5.91 1.11 -10.12
C PHE A 191 -5.69 -0.27 -10.74
N LEU A 192 -4.62 -1.00 -10.38
CA LEU A 192 -4.37 -2.37 -10.82
C LEU A 192 -5.52 -3.30 -10.40
N ALA A 193 -5.94 -3.24 -9.14
CA ALA A 193 -7.07 -4.03 -8.65
C ALA A 193 -8.35 -3.70 -9.41
N ARG A 194 -8.61 -2.42 -9.72
CA ARG A 194 -9.77 -2.00 -10.52
C ARG A 194 -9.74 -2.53 -11.95
N GLU A 195 -8.59 -2.51 -12.61
CA GLU A 195 -8.42 -3.07 -13.96
C GLU A 195 -8.62 -4.58 -13.97
N LEU A 196 -8.05 -5.31 -13.00
CA LEU A 196 -8.26 -6.74 -12.82
C LEU A 196 -9.75 -7.08 -12.66
N ILE A 197 -10.43 -6.39 -11.73
CA ILE A 197 -11.90 -6.59 -11.51
C ILE A 197 -12.70 -6.25 -12.77
N THR A 198 -12.34 -5.20 -13.49
CA THR A 198 -13.02 -4.80 -14.74
C THR A 198 -12.91 -5.88 -15.81
N LYS A 199 -11.85 -6.67 -15.81
CA LYS A 199 -11.64 -7.81 -16.71
C LYS A 199 -12.20 -9.13 -16.19
N GLY A 200 -12.95 -9.10 -15.10
CA GLY A 200 -13.61 -10.26 -14.52
C GLY A 200 -12.79 -11.04 -13.50
N SER A 201 -11.60 -10.55 -13.13
CA SER A 201 -10.82 -11.16 -12.04
C SER A 201 -11.46 -10.88 -10.68
N SER A 202 -11.30 -11.82 -9.76
CA SER A 202 -11.76 -11.72 -8.36
C SER A 202 -10.58 -11.46 -7.43
N GLY A 203 -10.78 -10.62 -6.42
CA GLY A 203 -9.71 -10.38 -5.45
C GLY A 203 -10.10 -9.39 -4.35
N THR A 204 -9.29 -9.35 -3.30
CA THR A 204 -9.57 -8.55 -2.12
C THR A 204 -8.31 -8.19 -1.32
N VAL A 205 -8.44 -7.19 -0.46
CA VAL A 205 -7.45 -6.90 0.59
C VAL A 205 -7.65 -7.84 1.76
N ILE A 206 -6.57 -8.38 2.31
CA ILE A 206 -6.58 -9.22 3.51
C ILE A 206 -5.69 -8.63 4.60
N ASN A 207 -5.90 -9.01 5.85
CA ASN A 207 -5.06 -8.56 6.94
C ASN A 207 -3.70 -9.27 6.92
N GLY A 208 -2.66 -8.55 6.54
CA GLY A 208 -1.27 -9.03 6.51
C GLY A 208 -0.45 -8.67 7.75
N ALA A 209 -1.02 -7.99 8.76
CA ALA A 209 -0.28 -7.46 9.90
C ALA A 209 0.43 -8.52 10.77
N ALA A 210 0.08 -9.80 10.61
CA ALA A 210 0.74 -10.91 11.29
C ALA A 210 1.97 -11.45 10.55
N ILE A 211 2.05 -11.21 9.24
CA ILE A 211 3.03 -11.82 8.34
C ILE A 211 3.96 -10.81 7.66
N ALA A 212 3.58 -9.54 7.67
CA ALA A 212 4.37 -8.47 7.07
C ALA A 212 4.28 -7.18 7.87
N GLN A 213 5.35 -6.40 7.86
CA GLN A 213 5.42 -5.07 8.44
C GLN A 213 6.23 -4.13 7.55
N THR A 214 5.94 -2.83 7.64
CA THR A 214 6.65 -1.78 6.92
C THR A 214 6.80 -0.53 7.77
N HIS A 215 7.88 0.23 7.55
CA HIS A 215 8.10 1.55 8.11
C HIS A 215 8.26 2.54 6.95
N MET A 216 7.13 3.08 6.49
CA MET A 216 7.07 3.84 5.25
C MET A 216 7.62 5.27 5.38
N TYR A 217 7.42 5.92 6.53
CA TYR A 217 7.80 7.31 6.78
C TYR A 217 8.36 7.44 8.18
N GLY A 218 9.45 8.21 8.35
CA GLY A 218 10.07 8.51 9.65
C GLY A 218 9.73 9.92 10.18
N SER A 219 9.18 10.80 9.33
CA SER A 219 8.97 12.21 9.68
C SER A 219 7.68 12.79 9.10
N TRP A 220 7.22 13.93 9.70
CA TRP A 220 6.09 14.69 9.16
C TRP A 220 6.35 15.22 7.74
N SER A 221 7.59 15.58 7.42
CA SER A 221 7.97 16.03 6.08
C SER A 221 7.79 14.95 5.02
N GLU A 222 8.18 13.71 5.34
CA GLU A 222 7.99 12.55 4.46
C GLU A 222 6.53 12.17 4.30
N ILE A 223 5.76 12.16 5.40
CA ILE A 223 4.30 11.96 5.37
C ILE A 223 3.66 12.99 4.44
N LYS A 224 4.01 14.28 4.61
CA LYS A 224 3.47 15.37 3.79
C LYS A 224 3.85 15.22 2.31
N ALA A 225 5.07 14.79 2.00
CA ALA A 225 5.50 14.52 0.64
C ALA A 225 4.76 13.30 0.03
N GLY A 226 4.69 12.19 0.77
CA GLY A 226 4.06 10.95 0.33
C GLY A 226 2.55 11.08 0.14
N TYR A 227 1.83 11.57 1.13
CA TYR A 227 0.37 11.77 1.03
C TYR A 227 0.02 12.92 0.08
N GLY A 228 0.86 13.96 0.01
CA GLY A 228 0.68 15.09 -0.89
C GLY A 228 0.59 14.69 -2.36
N LYS A 229 1.35 13.67 -2.80
CA LYS A 229 1.33 13.19 -4.19
C LYS A 229 0.09 12.35 -4.54
N SER A 230 -0.50 11.65 -3.57
CA SER A 230 -1.53 10.64 -3.83
C SER A 230 -2.95 11.06 -3.49
N LEU A 231 -3.16 11.93 -2.49
CA LEU A 231 -4.51 12.26 -2.02
C LEU A 231 -5.35 13.02 -3.05
N ASN A 232 -4.75 13.87 -3.89
CA ASN A 232 -5.48 14.55 -4.97
C ASN A 232 -5.98 13.58 -6.04
N THR A 233 -5.27 12.47 -6.25
CA THR A 233 -5.67 11.41 -7.19
C THR A 233 -6.69 10.45 -6.57
N ALA A 234 -6.58 10.21 -5.25
CA ALA A 234 -7.46 9.30 -4.53
C ALA A 234 -8.93 9.72 -4.58
N PHE A 235 -9.22 11.03 -4.49
CA PHE A 235 -10.59 11.56 -4.43
C PHE A 235 -11.09 12.11 -5.77
N GLY A 236 -10.29 12.02 -6.82
CA GLY A 236 -10.66 12.30 -8.21
C GLY A 236 -10.90 13.79 -8.50
N SER A 237 -11.86 14.45 -7.85
CA SER A 237 -12.23 15.84 -8.10
C SER A 237 -12.22 16.70 -6.83
N VAL A 238 -12.20 18.01 -6.99
CA VAL A 238 -12.34 18.97 -5.87
C VAL A 238 -13.66 18.75 -5.12
N PHE A 239 -14.75 18.47 -5.84
CA PHE A 239 -16.04 18.16 -5.23
C PHE A 239 -16.00 16.86 -4.43
N GLY A 240 -15.34 15.81 -4.95
CA GLY A 240 -15.13 14.56 -4.23
C GLY A 240 -14.32 14.77 -2.94
N ALA A 241 -13.23 15.55 -3.03
CA ALA A 241 -12.44 15.92 -1.85
C ALA A 241 -13.24 16.71 -0.84
N PHE A 242 -14.03 17.70 -1.27
CA PHE A 242 -14.90 18.48 -0.39
C PHE A 242 -15.91 17.60 0.34
N PHE A 243 -16.55 16.69 -0.36
CA PHE A 243 -17.47 15.72 0.24
C PHE A 243 -16.79 14.85 1.30
N VAL A 244 -15.61 14.30 0.98
CA VAL A 244 -14.84 13.46 1.92
C VAL A 244 -14.39 14.27 3.13
N VAL A 245 -13.88 15.48 2.95
CA VAL A 245 -13.48 16.36 4.06
C VAL A 245 -14.67 16.66 4.97
N THR A 246 -15.82 17.03 4.39
CA THR A 246 -17.03 17.31 5.14
C THR A 246 -17.51 16.07 5.90
N PHE A 247 -17.54 14.91 5.24
CA PHE A 247 -17.92 13.64 5.86
C PHE A 247 -16.99 13.29 7.03
N LEU A 248 -15.69 13.33 6.84
CA LEU A 248 -14.69 13.07 7.87
C LEU A 248 -14.83 14.03 9.05
N PHE A 249 -15.03 15.31 8.78
CA PHE A 249 -15.22 16.30 9.84
C PHE A 249 -16.49 16.03 10.65
N MET A 250 -17.61 15.80 9.97
CA MET A 250 -18.91 15.56 10.62
C MET A 250 -18.96 14.27 11.41
N THR A 251 -18.28 13.22 10.96
CA THR A 251 -18.30 11.92 11.64
C THR A 251 -17.24 11.77 12.71
N SER A 252 -16.11 12.48 12.61
CA SER A 252 -14.93 12.22 13.46
C SER A 252 -14.57 13.39 14.38
N VAL A 253 -14.87 14.63 13.98
CA VAL A 253 -14.50 15.83 14.75
C VAL A 253 -15.72 16.47 15.41
N ALA A 254 -16.80 16.69 14.66
CA ALA A 254 -18.00 17.35 15.16
C ALA A 254 -18.61 16.67 16.40
N PRO A 255 -18.64 15.30 16.51
CA PRO A 255 -19.16 14.68 17.73
C PRO A 255 -18.41 15.09 18.99
N LEU A 256 -17.08 15.19 18.96
CA LEU A 256 -16.30 15.66 20.09
C LEU A 256 -16.65 17.11 20.45
N ILE A 257 -16.76 17.98 19.46
CA ILE A 257 -17.13 19.39 19.66
C ILE A 257 -18.52 19.48 20.35
N VAL A 258 -19.51 18.78 19.79
CA VAL A 258 -20.88 18.76 20.32
C VAL A 258 -20.93 18.22 21.76
N GLY A 259 -20.11 17.20 22.07
CA GLY A 259 -19.97 16.67 23.44
C GLY A 259 -19.39 17.67 24.41
N LEU A 260 -18.34 18.41 24.00
CA LEU A 260 -17.72 19.47 24.81
C LEU A 260 -18.68 20.63 25.11
N PHE A 261 -19.64 20.90 24.23
CA PHE A 261 -20.71 21.88 24.45
C PHE A 261 -21.88 21.31 25.32
N GLY A 262 -21.69 20.17 25.96
CA GLY A 262 -22.63 19.61 26.96
C GLY A 262 -23.71 18.69 26.40
N ASN A 263 -23.67 18.36 25.11
CA ASN A 263 -24.65 17.43 24.54
C ASN A 263 -24.19 15.96 24.71
N PRO A 264 -24.93 15.10 25.39
CA PRO A 264 -24.55 13.70 25.65
C PRO A 264 -24.45 12.86 24.35
N TYR A 265 -25.23 13.16 23.32
CA TYR A 265 -25.14 12.46 22.04
C TYR A 265 -23.80 12.72 21.32
N GLY A 266 -23.16 13.88 21.57
CA GLY A 266 -21.81 14.16 21.09
C GLY A 266 -20.78 13.20 21.67
N TRP A 267 -20.85 12.93 22.96
CA TRP A 267 -19.97 11.94 23.61
C TRP A 267 -20.22 10.51 23.12
N LEU A 268 -21.48 10.15 22.87
CA LEU A 268 -21.82 8.85 22.28
C LEU A 268 -21.22 8.70 20.88
N GLY A 269 -21.34 9.73 20.02
CA GLY A 269 -20.73 9.74 18.69
C GLY A 269 -19.19 9.68 18.74
N PHE A 270 -18.57 10.43 19.66
CA PHE A 270 -17.12 10.36 19.88
C PHE A 270 -16.68 8.96 20.34
N ALA A 271 -17.37 8.34 21.29
CA ALA A 271 -17.06 6.99 21.74
C ALA A 271 -17.22 5.96 20.61
N ALA A 272 -18.25 6.09 19.77
CA ALA A 272 -18.47 5.22 18.64
C ALA A 272 -17.32 5.30 17.63
N ILE A 273 -16.88 6.50 17.24
CA ILE A 273 -15.80 6.66 16.25
C ILE A 273 -14.45 6.20 16.82
N VAL A 274 -14.15 6.50 18.09
CA VAL A 274 -12.96 5.98 18.79
C VAL A 274 -13.02 4.45 18.84
N GLY A 275 -14.18 3.85 19.10
CA GLY A 275 -14.39 2.40 19.09
C GLY A 275 -14.04 1.76 17.74
N THR A 276 -14.46 2.36 16.62
CA THR A 276 -14.06 1.85 15.29
C THR A 276 -12.55 1.93 15.07
N ARG A 277 -11.90 2.99 15.56
CA ARG A 277 -10.45 3.15 15.48
C ARG A 277 -9.72 2.13 16.34
N MET A 278 -10.23 1.85 17.56
CA MET A 278 -9.70 0.81 18.44
C MET A 278 -9.76 -0.57 17.78
N LEU A 279 -10.91 -0.92 17.19
CA LEU A 279 -11.07 -2.19 16.46
C LEU A 279 -10.09 -2.31 15.30
N SER A 280 -9.89 -1.23 14.54
CA SER A 280 -8.87 -1.18 13.48
C SER A 280 -7.47 -1.39 14.05
N ALA A 281 -7.11 -0.69 15.14
CA ALA A 281 -5.80 -0.81 15.78
C ALA A 281 -5.53 -2.24 16.28
N ILE A 282 -6.52 -2.89 16.90
CA ILE A 282 -6.40 -4.29 17.34
C ILE A 282 -6.13 -5.21 16.14
N LYS A 283 -6.89 -5.06 15.05
CA LYS A 283 -6.72 -5.89 13.85
C LYS A 283 -5.39 -5.66 13.15
N SER A 284 -4.90 -4.42 13.13
CA SER A 284 -3.63 -4.05 12.49
C SER A 284 -2.40 -4.22 13.38
N ARG A 285 -2.58 -4.70 14.62
CA ARG A 285 -1.52 -4.77 15.64
C ARG A 285 -0.87 -3.40 15.91
N GLY A 286 -1.67 -2.33 15.80
CA GLY A 286 -1.29 -0.96 16.10
C GLY A 286 -1.46 -0.59 17.58
N ASN A 287 -1.15 0.66 17.92
CA ASN A 287 -1.33 1.16 19.28
C ASN A 287 -2.80 1.56 19.51
N VAL A 288 -3.49 0.82 20.38
CA VAL A 288 -4.91 1.03 20.69
C VAL A 288 -5.16 2.37 21.41
N LEU A 289 -4.21 2.83 22.23
CA LEU A 289 -4.34 4.09 22.99
C LEU A 289 -4.41 5.31 22.07
N ASP A 290 -3.77 5.26 20.91
CA ASP A 290 -3.79 6.33 19.91
C ASP A 290 -5.19 6.56 19.31
N SER A 291 -6.12 5.64 19.53
CA SER A 291 -7.50 5.77 19.03
C SER A 291 -8.23 6.97 19.59
N VAL A 292 -7.91 7.40 20.81
CA VAL A 292 -8.49 8.60 21.44
C VAL A 292 -8.10 9.89 20.68
N LEU A 293 -6.95 9.86 19.99
CA LEU A 293 -6.46 10.97 19.17
C LEU A 293 -7.15 11.05 17.79
N HIS A 294 -8.15 10.22 17.52
CA HIS A 294 -8.80 10.12 16.20
C HIS A 294 -9.26 11.46 15.63
N PRO A 295 -9.91 12.39 16.36
CA PRO A 295 -10.28 13.69 15.81
C PRO A 295 -9.07 14.52 15.38
N ILE A 296 -7.96 14.47 16.12
CA ILE A 296 -6.71 15.17 15.77
C ILE A 296 -6.10 14.52 14.51
N SER A 297 -6.11 13.20 14.45
CA SER A 297 -5.65 12.46 13.27
C SER A 297 -6.43 12.85 12.01
N VAL A 298 -7.76 12.98 12.12
CA VAL A 298 -8.61 13.39 10.99
C VAL A 298 -8.37 14.84 10.60
N LEU A 299 -8.18 15.76 11.54
CA LEU A 299 -7.80 17.14 11.23
C LEU A 299 -6.45 17.21 10.49
N ALA A 300 -5.47 16.43 10.92
CA ALA A 300 -4.19 16.33 10.22
C ALA A 300 -4.35 15.72 8.81
N LEU A 301 -5.22 14.73 8.62
CA LEU A 301 -5.54 14.19 7.29
C LEU A 301 -6.24 15.23 6.40
N ILE A 302 -7.20 15.98 6.93
CA ILE A 302 -7.87 17.08 6.21
C ILE A 302 -6.84 18.11 5.74
N TYR A 303 -5.89 18.48 6.61
CA TYR A 303 -4.77 19.34 6.22
C TYR A 303 -3.98 18.74 5.05
N LEU A 304 -3.65 17.45 5.09
CA LEU A 304 -2.90 16.78 4.01
C LEU A 304 -3.70 16.73 2.70
N ILE A 305 -5.03 16.52 2.76
CA ILE A 305 -5.89 16.58 1.59
C ILE A 305 -5.83 17.97 0.95
N VAL A 306 -6.05 19.03 1.72
CA VAL A 306 -5.99 20.42 1.23
C VAL A 306 -4.59 20.71 0.66
N TYR A 307 -3.54 20.33 1.37
CA TYR A 307 -2.16 20.51 0.92
C TYR A 307 -1.89 19.81 -0.43
N SER A 308 -2.39 18.58 -0.61
CA SER A 308 -2.24 17.83 -1.86
C SER A 308 -2.86 18.54 -3.05
N TYR A 309 -4.06 19.10 -2.89
CA TYR A 309 -4.72 19.86 -3.96
C TYR A 309 -4.01 21.19 -4.29
N LEU A 310 -3.51 21.90 -3.28
CA LEU A 310 -2.78 23.17 -3.47
C LEU A 310 -1.40 22.97 -4.15
N ARG A 311 -0.82 21.79 -4.01
CA ARG A 311 0.51 21.43 -4.55
C ARG A 311 0.46 20.53 -5.78
N ARG A 312 -0.72 20.33 -6.37
CA ARG A 312 -0.91 19.48 -7.56
C ARG A 312 0.05 19.85 -8.68
N GLY A 313 0.73 18.85 -9.26
CA GLY A 313 1.70 19.04 -10.34
C GLY A 313 3.07 19.59 -9.92
N ARG A 314 3.35 19.75 -8.61
CA ARG A 314 4.65 20.25 -8.09
C ARG A 314 5.34 19.25 -7.18
N ILE A 315 4.83 18.03 -7.07
CA ILE A 315 5.34 17.04 -6.13
C ILE A 315 6.28 16.09 -6.85
N GLN A 316 7.44 15.87 -6.26
CA GLN A 316 8.45 14.92 -6.73
C GLN A 316 8.41 13.64 -5.88
N TRP A 317 8.71 12.51 -6.50
CA TRP A 317 8.93 11.25 -5.83
C TRP A 317 10.28 10.68 -6.22
N LYS A 318 11.15 10.45 -5.23
CA LYS A 318 12.53 9.92 -5.44
C LYS A 318 13.27 10.62 -6.61
N GLY A 319 13.19 11.96 -6.64
CA GLY A 319 13.87 12.79 -7.64
C GLY A 319 13.15 12.93 -8.99
N ARG A 320 11.98 12.29 -9.17
CA ARG A 320 11.18 12.42 -10.41
C ARG A 320 9.88 13.17 -10.15
N THR A 321 9.51 14.08 -11.06
CA THR A 321 8.19 14.74 -11.02
C THR A 321 7.09 13.73 -11.35
N VAL A 322 6.01 13.73 -10.56
CA VAL A 322 4.89 12.79 -10.67
C VAL A 322 3.61 13.55 -10.96
#